data_76f513f253c47f769ed2c26f2a95b87e
#
_entry.id   76f513f253c47f769ed2c26f2a95b87e
#
_cell.length_a   1.000
_cell.length_b   1.000
_cell.length_c   1.000
_cell.angle_alpha   90.00
_cell.angle_beta   90.00
_cell.angle_gamma   90.00
#
_symmetry.space_group_name_H-M   'P 1'
#
loop_
_entity.id
_entity.type
_entity.pdbx_description
1 polymer ?
#
loop_
_entity_poly.entity_id
_entity_poly.type
_entity_poly.pdbx_seq_one_letter_code
_entity_poly.pdbx_strand_id
1 'polypeptide(L)'
;MASIHPFRGLTYSPALAAKLDKLVTQPYDKIDRALQEKYYARDAHNVIRVIKSDETVTNPESPYPGAAATLKQWIADGTLVEAKGPAFYLYYQTFTFLNKTYVRKGFMASVALEEEHVKSHEHTLAGPKADRLRLLRALETNDELIFMLYSDPDGESVKLMDSIAKSHKPALECRDDFGELHQVWVADNPEFVAKLQKLVAPCDLFIADGHHRYETACNYKREALEKGWKPTSKQGFDHRMMGLFPMEDPGLVILPTHRMIQNVANFSAPKLLAALAANFTITPLSSKDALYAHMDMEKTDQVFGMKAIGTKDNFYFLKSNEHGGPNRTLGVTILHSTILENELGIDAKTLTAGTHVDYVRARQEAIDAVGKNGIQAAFILNPTSVDDVKTVAAAGERMPQKSTDFYPKLLAGLVMMKLDMQK
;
A
#
# COMPACT_ATOMS: atom_id res chain seq x y z
N MET A 1 -14.47 -10.54 16.31
CA MET A 1 -15.16 -10.48 14.99
C MET A 1 -14.90 -9.11 14.39
N ALA A 2 -14.54 -9.05 13.10
CA ALA A 2 -14.29 -7.77 12.44
C ALA A 2 -15.53 -6.87 12.49
N SER A 3 -15.39 -5.67 13.04
CA SER A 3 -16.49 -4.72 13.23
C SER A 3 -16.38 -3.62 12.18
N ILE A 4 -17.20 -3.74 11.12
CA ILE A 4 -17.26 -2.77 10.02
C ILE A 4 -18.59 -2.01 10.06
N HIS A 5 -18.55 -0.72 9.78
CA HIS A 5 -19.71 0.15 9.81
C HIS A 5 -19.79 1.09 8.60
N PRO A 6 -21.01 1.41 8.13
CA PRO A 6 -21.18 2.52 7.20
C PRO A 6 -20.81 3.85 7.90
N PHE A 7 -20.39 4.85 7.13
CA PHE A 7 -19.98 6.16 7.63
C PHE A 7 -20.44 7.29 6.71
N ARG A 8 -20.44 8.53 7.22
CA ARG A 8 -20.71 9.71 6.42
C ARG A 8 -19.43 10.14 5.70
N GLY A 9 -19.35 9.82 4.41
CA GLY A 9 -18.21 10.19 3.58
C GLY A 9 -18.19 11.69 3.30
N LEU A 10 -16.98 12.25 3.37
CA LEU A 10 -16.69 13.61 2.93
C LEU A 10 -16.10 13.51 1.52
N THR A 11 -16.78 14.06 0.52
CA THR A 11 -16.43 13.97 -0.89
C THR A 11 -16.43 15.35 -1.56
N TYR A 12 -15.77 15.48 -2.70
CA TYR A 12 -15.91 16.69 -3.50
C TYR A 12 -17.36 16.90 -3.93
N SER A 13 -17.77 18.17 -3.97
CA SER A 13 -19.11 18.56 -4.40
C SER A 13 -19.41 18.07 -5.83
N PRO A 14 -20.68 17.88 -6.21
CA PRO A 14 -21.05 17.47 -7.57
C PRO A 14 -20.48 18.39 -8.66
N ALA A 15 -20.32 19.69 -8.38
CA ALA A 15 -19.73 20.65 -9.31
C ALA A 15 -18.24 20.35 -9.60
N LEU A 16 -17.52 19.77 -8.64
CA LEU A 16 -16.12 19.41 -8.78
C LEU A 16 -15.92 17.95 -9.19
N ALA A 17 -16.91 17.09 -9.01
CA ALA A 17 -16.83 15.67 -9.36
C ALA A 17 -16.49 15.44 -10.85
N ALA A 18 -16.91 16.33 -11.76
CA ALA A 18 -16.60 16.26 -13.20
C ALA A 18 -15.10 16.41 -13.54
N LYS A 19 -14.28 16.91 -12.61
CA LYS A 19 -12.82 17.06 -12.77
C LYS A 19 -12.03 16.31 -11.69
N LEU A 20 -12.60 15.25 -11.14
CA LEU A 20 -12.04 14.49 -10.02
C LEU A 20 -10.63 13.95 -10.34
N ASP A 21 -10.33 13.63 -11.58
CA ASP A 21 -8.99 13.28 -12.09
C ASP A 21 -7.90 14.33 -11.78
N LYS A 22 -8.28 15.61 -11.62
CA LYS A 22 -7.37 16.70 -11.24
C LYS A 22 -7.25 16.89 -9.73
N LEU A 23 -8.17 16.34 -8.96
CA LEU A 23 -8.32 16.61 -7.52
C LEU A 23 -7.75 15.50 -6.65
N VAL A 24 -7.76 14.24 -7.12
CA VAL A 24 -7.23 13.06 -6.41
C VAL A 24 -5.73 12.91 -6.63
N THR A 25 -5.09 12.10 -5.77
CA THR A 25 -3.66 11.79 -5.87
C THR A 25 -3.38 10.33 -5.55
N GLN A 26 -2.18 9.87 -5.88
CA GLN A 26 -1.60 8.66 -5.28
C GLN A 26 -1.49 8.84 -3.74
N PRO A 27 -1.37 7.75 -2.95
CA PRO A 27 -1.16 7.86 -1.51
C PRO A 27 0.18 8.56 -1.19
N TYR A 28 0.24 9.22 -0.03
CA TYR A 28 1.31 10.12 0.36
C TYR A 28 2.72 9.55 0.24
N ASP A 29 2.89 8.24 0.50
CA ASP A 29 4.17 7.53 0.46
C ASP A 29 4.68 7.24 -0.96
N LYS A 30 3.82 7.43 -1.97
CA LYS A 30 4.15 7.32 -3.41
C LYS A 30 4.40 8.68 -4.06
N ILE A 31 4.32 9.76 -3.30
CA ILE A 31 4.47 11.11 -3.80
C ILE A 31 5.85 11.63 -3.37
N ASP A 32 6.77 11.74 -4.33
CA ASP A 32 8.02 12.46 -4.18
C ASP A 32 7.83 13.98 -4.35
N ARG A 33 8.91 14.75 -4.27
CA ARG A 33 8.84 16.22 -4.39
C ARG A 33 8.37 16.68 -5.76
N ALA A 34 8.84 16.05 -6.83
CA ALA A 34 8.46 16.42 -8.19
C ALA A 34 6.97 16.15 -8.45
N LEU A 35 6.47 15.01 -8.00
CA LEU A 35 5.05 14.66 -8.12
C LEU A 35 4.17 15.55 -7.22
N GLN A 36 4.63 15.93 -6.04
CA GLN A 36 3.95 16.89 -5.17
C GLN A 36 3.76 18.22 -5.88
N GLU A 37 4.82 18.79 -6.47
CA GLU A 37 4.75 20.06 -7.23
C GLU A 37 3.80 19.96 -8.43
N LYS A 38 3.82 18.83 -9.14
CA LYS A 38 2.88 18.54 -10.23
C LYS A 38 1.41 18.56 -9.74
N TYR A 39 1.10 17.95 -8.59
CA TYR A 39 -0.23 17.97 -8.02
C TYR A 39 -0.66 19.37 -7.56
N TYR A 40 0.25 20.13 -6.93
CA TYR A 40 -0.01 21.52 -6.56
C TYR A 40 -0.36 22.40 -7.75
N ALA A 41 0.33 22.22 -8.88
CA ALA A 41 0.09 22.97 -10.11
C ALA A 41 -1.17 22.52 -10.86
N ARG A 42 -1.68 21.31 -10.62
CA ARG A 42 -2.78 20.69 -11.37
C ARG A 42 -4.12 21.36 -11.12
N ASP A 43 -4.47 21.63 -9.86
CA ASP A 43 -5.69 22.32 -9.45
C ASP A 43 -5.54 22.92 -8.02
N ALA A 44 -6.20 24.04 -7.78
CA ALA A 44 -6.22 24.69 -6.48
C ALA A 44 -6.91 23.85 -5.41
N HIS A 45 -7.80 22.93 -5.80
CA HIS A 45 -8.52 22.04 -4.90
C HIS A 45 -7.95 20.60 -4.92
N ASN A 46 -6.73 20.39 -5.45
CA ASN A 46 -6.11 19.07 -5.38
C ASN A 46 -5.81 18.67 -3.93
N VAL A 47 -6.19 17.43 -3.55
CA VAL A 47 -6.11 16.91 -2.17
C VAL A 47 -4.69 16.87 -1.61
N ILE A 48 -3.66 17.03 -2.45
CA ILE A 48 -2.26 17.15 -2.03
C ILE A 48 -2.07 18.19 -0.93
N ARG A 49 -2.85 19.29 -0.97
CA ARG A 49 -2.81 20.40 0.01
C ARG A 49 -3.21 19.96 1.41
N VAL A 50 -3.93 18.85 1.51
CA VAL A 50 -4.39 18.27 2.78
C VAL A 50 -3.49 17.09 3.18
N ILE A 51 -3.25 16.13 2.28
CA ILE A 51 -2.58 14.87 2.64
C ILE A 51 -1.05 14.98 2.72
N LYS A 52 -0.45 15.88 1.94
CA LYS A 52 1.00 16.11 1.90
C LYS A 52 1.27 17.57 1.50
N SER A 53 0.93 18.49 2.41
CA SER A 53 1.10 19.93 2.19
C SER A 53 2.58 20.33 2.14
N ASP A 54 2.86 21.52 1.57
CA ASP A 54 4.22 22.07 1.48
C ASP A 54 4.82 22.46 2.84
N GLU A 55 4.03 22.44 3.91
CA GLU A 55 4.47 22.84 5.26
C GLU A 55 5.68 22.03 5.74
N THR A 56 5.77 20.74 5.37
CA THR A 56 6.89 19.88 5.76
C THR A 56 8.18 20.19 5.02
N VAL A 57 8.15 20.97 3.95
CA VAL A 57 9.36 21.38 3.21
C VAL A 57 10.15 22.40 4.01
N THR A 58 9.44 23.35 4.63
CA THR A 58 10.04 24.43 5.43
C THR A 58 10.14 24.09 6.92
N ASN A 59 9.30 23.19 7.40
CA ASN A 59 9.27 22.72 8.78
C ASN A 59 8.88 21.23 8.85
N PRO A 60 9.84 20.29 8.88
CA PRO A 60 9.57 18.85 8.98
C PRO A 60 8.77 18.44 10.22
N GLU A 61 8.76 19.27 11.27
CA GLU A 61 7.99 19.05 12.50
C GLU A 61 6.66 19.82 12.52
N SER A 62 6.21 20.34 11.36
CA SER A 62 4.96 21.09 11.24
C SER A 62 3.78 20.38 11.91
N PRO A 63 2.98 21.08 12.73
CA PRO A 63 1.69 20.57 13.23
C PRO A 63 0.56 20.66 12.18
N TYR A 64 0.87 20.97 10.92
CA TYR A 64 -0.06 21.05 9.79
C TYR A 64 -1.20 22.08 9.91
N PRO A 65 -0.94 23.34 10.37
CA PRO A 65 -2.00 24.34 10.49
C PRO A 65 -2.61 24.72 9.13
N GLY A 66 -1.83 24.77 8.06
CA GLY A 66 -2.28 25.11 6.71
C GLY A 66 -3.15 24.01 6.09
N ALA A 67 -2.75 22.73 6.25
CA ALA A 67 -3.58 21.61 5.81
C ALA A 67 -4.93 21.59 6.54
N ALA A 68 -4.92 21.81 7.86
CA ALA A 68 -6.13 21.89 8.67
C ALA A 68 -7.03 23.08 8.26
N ALA A 69 -6.44 24.26 8.04
CA ALA A 69 -7.17 25.43 7.56
C ALA A 69 -7.80 25.21 6.17
N THR A 70 -7.04 24.58 5.25
CA THR A 70 -7.51 24.22 3.92
C THR A 70 -8.70 23.28 3.98
N LEU A 71 -8.61 22.19 4.75
CA LEU A 71 -9.71 21.23 4.91
C LEU A 71 -10.95 21.92 5.49
N LYS A 72 -10.77 22.72 6.54
CA LYS A 72 -11.86 23.46 7.18
C LYS A 72 -12.53 24.44 6.22
N GLN A 73 -11.73 25.15 5.41
CA GLN A 73 -12.25 26.05 4.40
C GLN A 73 -13.06 25.30 3.34
N TRP A 74 -12.53 24.19 2.81
CA TRP A 74 -13.22 23.42 1.77
C TRP A 74 -14.53 22.80 2.23
N ILE A 75 -14.65 22.49 3.53
CA ILE A 75 -15.93 22.08 4.12
C ILE A 75 -16.88 23.27 4.24
N ALA A 76 -16.38 24.44 4.68
CA ALA A 76 -17.21 25.63 4.91
C ALA A 76 -17.74 26.25 3.64
N ASP A 77 -16.97 26.24 2.53
CA ASP A 77 -17.36 26.81 1.24
C ASP A 77 -18.06 25.80 0.30
N GLY A 78 -18.23 24.53 0.75
CA GLY A 78 -18.91 23.50 -0.01
C GLY A 78 -18.07 22.87 -1.13
N THR A 79 -16.76 23.10 -1.16
CA THR A 79 -15.81 22.34 -1.99
C THR A 79 -15.87 20.86 -1.65
N LEU A 80 -15.88 20.54 -0.36
CA LEU A 80 -16.13 19.21 0.19
C LEU A 80 -17.48 19.16 0.90
N VAL A 81 -18.24 18.09 0.68
CA VAL A 81 -19.57 17.89 1.21
C VAL A 81 -19.63 16.58 1.99
N GLU A 82 -20.06 16.64 3.25
CA GLU A 82 -20.32 15.45 4.05
C GLU A 82 -21.68 14.85 3.68
N ALA A 83 -21.74 13.52 3.54
CA ALA A 83 -22.99 12.80 3.27
C ALA A 83 -24.00 12.98 4.41
N LYS A 84 -25.29 13.06 4.08
CA LYS A 84 -26.38 13.25 5.06
C LYS A 84 -26.57 12.04 5.98
N GLY A 85 -26.30 10.85 5.48
CA GLY A 85 -26.43 9.59 6.20
C GLY A 85 -25.21 8.70 6.02
N PRO A 86 -25.05 7.69 6.90
CA PRO A 86 -23.96 6.73 6.77
C PRO A 86 -24.21 5.75 5.62
N ALA A 87 -23.16 5.42 4.86
CA ALA A 87 -23.16 4.47 3.76
C ALA A 87 -21.86 3.65 3.72
N PHE A 88 -21.86 2.50 3.06
CA PHE A 88 -20.65 1.92 2.50
C PHE A 88 -20.41 2.55 1.14
N TYR A 89 -19.15 2.66 0.75
CA TYR A 89 -18.74 3.19 -0.56
C TYR A 89 -18.10 2.06 -1.34
N LEU A 90 -18.81 1.47 -2.31
CA LEU A 90 -18.24 0.44 -3.17
C LEU A 90 -17.14 1.07 -4.01
N TYR A 91 -16.00 0.42 -4.10
CA TYR A 91 -14.83 0.97 -4.80
C TYR A 91 -14.27 -0.05 -5.77
N TYR A 92 -14.42 0.22 -7.06
CA TYR A 92 -13.92 -0.61 -8.15
C TYR A 92 -12.77 0.10 -8.87
N GLN A 93 -11.77 -0.69 -9.23
CA GLN A 93 -10.61 -0.22 -9.97
C GLN A 93 -10.44 -1.09 -11.22
N THR A 94 -10.52 -0.49 -12.41
CA THR A 94 -10.26 -1.18 -13.68
C THR A 94 -8.89 -0.76 -14.19
N PHE A 95 -8.02 -1.72 -14.42
CA PHE A 95 -6.64 -1.48 -14.83
C PHE A 95 -6.12 -2.60 -15.74
N THR A 96 -5.02 -2.32 -16.47
CA THR A 96 -4.38 -3.29 -17.35
C THR A 96 -3.00 -3.65 -16.81
N PHE A 97 -2.75 -4.94 -16.65
CA PHE A 97 -1.45 -5.47 -16.24
C PHE A 97 -1.09 -6.67 -17.12
N LEU A 98 0.13 -6.69 -17.68
CA LEU A 98 0.61 -7.73 -18.61
C LEU A 98 -0.39 -8.03 -19.74
N ASN A 99 -0.91 -6.99 -20.39
CA ASN A 99 -1.89 -7.04 -21.49
C ASN A 99 -3.24 -7.70 -21.11
N LYS A 100 -3.53 -7.85 -19.84
CA LYS A 100 -4.82 -8.34 -19.34
C LYS A 100 -5.51 -7.26 -18.52
N THR A 101 -6.80 -7.02 -18.80
CA THR A 101 -7.61 -6.08 -18.02
C THR A 101 -8.20 -6.80 -16.80
N TYR A 102 -8.11 -6.14 -15.66
CA TYR A 102 -8.63 -6.58 -14.38
C TYR A 102 -9.63 -5.56 -13.84
N VAL A 103 -10.58 -6.04 -13.06
CA VAL A 103 -11.46 -5.20 -12.25
C VAL A 103 -11.34 -5.67 -10.81
N ARG A 104 -10.64 -4.90 -9.97
CA ARG A 104 -10.57 -5.16 -8.53
C ARG A 104 -11.78 -4.54 -7.85
N LYS A 105 -12.49 -5.31 -7.03
CA LYS A 105 -13.75 -4.93 -6.43
C LYS A 105 -13.65 -4.96 -4.91
N GLY A 106 -14.05 -3.88 -4.26
CA GLY A 106 -14.08 -3.77 -2.81
C GLY A 106 -15.00 -2.64 -2.36
N PHE A 107 -14.89 -2.28 -1.10
CA PHE A 107 -15.70 -1.21 -0.52
C PHE A 107 -14.94 -0.50 0.59
N MET A 108 -15.35 0.73 0.89
CA MET A 108 -14.82 1.54 1.98
C MET A 108 -15.79 1.47 3.17
N ALA A 109 -15.24 1.30 4.35
CA ALA A 109 -15.97 1.22 5.61
C ALA A 109 -15.23 1.94 6.73
N SER A 110 -15.96 2.31 7.77
CA SER A 110 -15.40 2.61 9.07
C SER A 110 -15.20 1.30 9.83
N VAL A 111 -13.96 1.00 10.21
CA VAL A 111 -13.56 -0.26 10.84
C VAL A 111 -13.05 0.00 12.25
N ALA A 112 -13.54 -0.74 13.23
CA ALA A 112 -13.09 -0.64 14.60
C ALA A 112 -11.59 -1.00 14.72
N LEU A 113 -10.83 -0.23 15.48
CA LEU A 113 -9.42 -0.47 15.76
C LEU A 113 -9.28 -1.55 16.85
N GLU A 114 -9.53 -2.80 16.47
CA GLU A 114 -9.44 -4.01 17.29
C GLU A 114 -8.24 -4.85 16.83
N GLU A 115 -7.14 -4.78 17.60
CA GLU A 115 -5.85 -5.39 17.21
C GLU A 115 -5.92 -6.93 17.06
N GLU A 116 -6.88 -7.59 17.71
CA GLU A 116 -7.06 -9.04 17.61
C GLU A 116 -7.47 -9.50 16.20
N HIS A 117 -8.25 -8.70 15.49
CA HIS A 117 -8.81 -9.03 14.18
C HIS A 117 -8.12 -8.36 13.01
N VAL A 118 -7.18 -7.45 13.28
CA VAL A 118 -6.37 -6.80 12.25
C VAL A 118 -4.95 -7.37 12.26
N LYS A 119 -4.59 -8.06 11.20
CA LYS A 119 -3.29 -8.71 11.04
C LYS A 119 -2.34 -7.84 10.22
N SER A 120 -1.21 -7.48 10.81
CA SER A 120 -0.12 -6.74 10.17
C SER A 120 1.00 -7.71 9.81
N HIS A 121 1.55 -7.58 8.61
CA HIS A 121 2.64 -8.44 8.13
C HIS A 121 3.96 -7.68 7.86
N GLU A 122 4.03 -6.37 8.14
CA GLU A 122 5.22 -5.56 7.86
C GLU A 122 5.66 -4.76 9.09
N HIS A 123 6.97 -4.52 9.23
CA HIS A 123 7.53 -3.63 10.22
C HIS A 123 7.41 -2.17 9.79
N THR A 124 7.02 -1.29 10.72
CA THR A 124 6.83 0.14 10.44
C THR A 124 7.98 1.01 10.95
N LEU A 125 8.22 2.14 10.27
CA LEU A 125 9.22 3.13 10.64
C LEU A 125 8.66 4.21 11.58
N ALA A 126 9.50 4.71 12.50
CA ALA A 126 9.09 5.72 13.47
C ALA A 126 8.79 7.10 12.84
N GLY A 127 9.62 7.55 11.90
CA GLY A 127 9.49 8.87 11.25
C GLY A 127 8.14 9.07 10.55
N PRO A 128 7.76 8.20 9.58
CA PRO A 128 6.46 8.30 8.91
C PRO A 128 5.27 8.23 9.87
N LYS A 129 5.35 7.45 10.95
CA LYS A 129 4.28 7.41 11.97
C LYS A 129 4.12 8.73 12.70
N ALA A 130 5.24 9.34 13.13
CA ALA A 130 5.19 10.62 13.81
C ALA A 130 4.61 11.72 12.92
N ASP A 131 4.99 11.74 11.65
CA ASP A 131 4.46 12.67 10.65
C ASP A 131 2.95 12.52 10.46
N ARG A 132 2.47 11.30 10.17
CA ARG A 132 1.04 11.02 9.99
C ARG A 132 0.22 11.27 11.26
N LEU A 133 0.81 11.08 12.46
CA LEU A 133 0.13 11.38 13.71
C LEU A 133 -0.07 12.90 13.91
N ARG A 134 0.91 13.72 13.54
CA ARG A 134 0.76 15.20 13.54
C ARG A 134 -0.36 15.62 12.57
N LEU A 135 -0.38 15.05 11.36
CA LEU A 135 -1.42 15.36 10.39
C LEU A 135 -2.81 14.94 10.90
N LEU A 136 -2.96 13.71 11.42
CA LEU A 136 -4.24 13.22 11.94
C LEU A 136 -4.77 14.08 13.11
N ARG A 137 -3.88 14.55 13.99
CA ARG A 137 -4.22 15.50 15.06
C ARG A 137 -4.73 16.84 14.53
N ALA A 138 -4.16 17.32 13.43
CA ALA A 138 -4.54 18.58 12.82
C ALA A 138 -5.86 18.50 12.06
N LEU A 139 -6.05 17.42 11.29
CA LEU A 139 -7.21 17.25 10.42
C LEU A 139 -8.43 16.69 11.13
N GLU A 140 -8.25 15.87 12.17
CA GLU A 140 -9.33 15.08 12.80
C GLU A 140 -10.20 14.36 11.76
N THR A 141 -9.54 13.90 10.70
CA THR A 141 -10.16 13.31 9.52
C THR A 141 -9.26 12.21 8.99
N ASN A 142 -9.86 11.11 8.62
CA ASN A 142 -9.18 10.05 7.87
C ASN A 142 -9.14 10.48 6.39
N ASP A 143 -8.01 10.96 5.98
CA ASP A 143 -7.73 11.57 4.67
C ASP A 143 -7.36 10.55 3.59
N GLU A 144 -6.91 9.36 3.99
CA GLU A 144 -6.51 8.26 3.12
C GLU A 144 -7.01 6.91 3.65
N LEU A 145 -7.23 5.97 2.73
CA LEU A 145 -7.62 4.59 3.03
C LEU A 145 -6.44 3.77 3.56
N ILE A 146 -6.72 2.85 4.47
CA ILE A 146 -5.87 1.67 4.66
C ILE A 146 -6.41 0.57 3.75
N PHE A 147 -5.55 -0.09 3.00
CA PHE A 147 -5.92 -1.19 2.13
C PHE A 147 -5.94 -2.49 2.92
N MET A 148 -7.13 -3.09 3.04
CA MET A 148 -7.36 -4.31 3.79
C MET A 148 -7.83 -5.43 2.90
N LEU A 149 -7.46 -6.65 3.27
CA LEU A 149 -7.92 -7.88 2.64
C LEU A 149 -8.74 -8.70 3.63
N TYR A 150 -9.76 -9.39 3.13
CA TYR A 150 -10.56 -10.36 3.88
C TYR A 150 -10.87 -11.57 2.99
N SER A 151 -11.19 -12.73 3.58
CA SER A 151 -11.51 -13.93 2.82
C SER A 151 -12.98 -13.97 2.42
N ASP A 152 -13.25 -14.18 1.13
CA ASP A 152 -14.60 -14.36 0.53
C ASP A 152 -14.54 -15.46 -0.55
N PRO A 153 -14.25 -16.72 -0.17
CA PRO A 153 -13.99 -17.81 -1.12
C PRO A 153 -15.19 -18.13 -2.03
N ASP A 154 -16.40 -17.85 -1.57
CA ASP A 154 -17.63 -18.07 -2.34
C ASP A 154 -18.03 -16.84 -3.20
N GLY A 155 -17.33 -15.71 -3.05
CA GLY A 155 -17.57 -14.46 -3.78
C GLY A 155 -18.92 -13.82 -3.43
N GLU A 156 -19.48 -14.09 -2.26
CA GLU A 156 -20.81 -13.59 -1.85
C GLU A 156 -20.81 -12.06 -1.66
N SER A 157 -19.76 -11.50 -1.10
CA SER A 157 -19.64 -10.04 -0.97
C SER A 157 -19.54 -9.37 -2.35
N VAL A 158 -18.80 -9.97 -3.29
CA VAL A 158 -18.67 -9.45 -4.66
C VAL A 158 -20.01 -9.49 -5.38
N LYS A 159 -20.78 -10.61 -5.28
CA LYS A 159 -22.12 -10.72 -5.86
C LYS A 159 -23.06 -9.65 -5.28
N LEU A 160 -22.98 -9.41 -3.97
CA LEU A 160 -23.77 -8.40 -3.30
C LEU A 160 -23.40 -6.99 -3.79
N MET A 161 -22.11 -6.65 -3.86
CA MET A 161 -21.65 -5.36 -4.40
C MET A 161 -22.02 -5.16 -5.86
N ASP A 162 -21.89 -6.18 -6.70
CA ASP A 162 -22.27 -6.15 -8.11
C ASP A 162 -23.78 -5.89 -8.32
N SER A 163 -24.64 -6.25 -7.38
CA SER A 163 -26.09 -5.95 -7.46
C SER A 163 -26.36 -4.45 -7.46
N ILE A 164 -25.56 -3.66 -6.73
CA ILE A 164 -25.62 -2.19 -6.72
C ILE A 164 -24.91 -1.61 -7.95
N ALA A 165 -23.68 -2.04 -8.21
CA ALA A 165 -22.86 -1.47 -9.27
C ALA A 165 -23.44 -1.66 -10.67
N LYS A 166 -24.13 -2.76 -10.92
CA LYS A 166 -24.82 -3.06 -12.22
C LYS A 166 -26.13 -2.28 -12.39
N SER A 167 -26.79 -1.89 -11.29
CA SER A 167 -28.09 -1.20 -11.33
C SER A 167 -27.99 0.33 -11.26
N HIS A 168 -26.85 0.87 -10.87
CA HIS A 168 -26.66 2.30 -10.68
C HIS A 168 -25.37 2.78 -11.37
N LYS A 169 -25.37 4.04 -11.81
CA LYS A 169 -24.13 4.70 -12.23
C LYS A 169 -23.26 4.99 -11.00
N PRO A 170 -21.92 5.01 -11.14
CA PRO A 170 -21.05 5.42 -10.06
C PRO A 170 -21.36 6.87 -9.64
N ALA A 171 -21.30 7.15 -8.35
CA ALA A 171 -21.42 8.49 -7.79
C ALA A 171 -20.13 9.31 -8.04
N LEU A 172 -18.98 8.65 -8.04
CA LEU A 172 -17.68 9.24 -8.36
C LEU A 172 -16.95 8.37 -9.38
N GLU A 173 -16.32 9.00 -10.36
CA GLU A 173 -15.52 8.32 -11.38
C GLU A 173 -14.34 9.22 -11.78
N CYS A 174 -13.15 8.65 -11.88
CA CYS A 174 -11.97 9.34 -12.40
C CYS A 174 -10.95 8.35 -12.96
N ARG A 175 -10.00 8.89 -13.73
CA ARG A 175 -8.76 8.19 -14.08
C ARG A 175 -7.59 8.79 -13.34
N ASP A 176 -6.71 7.91 -12.88
CA ASP A 176 -5.48 8.35 -12.22
C ASP A 176 -4.37 8.70 -13.22
N ASP A 177 -3.16 8.99 -12.70
CA ASP A 177 -1.99 9.35 -13.53
C ASP A 177 -1.50 8.22 -14.45
N PHE A 178 -1.93 6.98 -14.20
CA PHE A 178 -1.59 5.80 -15.02
C PHE A 178 -2.70 5.42 -15.99
N GLY A 179 -3.82 6.16 -16.00
CA GLY A 179 -5.00 5.90 -16.82
C GLY A 179 -5.95 4.85 -16.23
N GLU A 180 -5.68 4.37 -15.02
CA GLU A 180 -6.51 3.41 -14.31
C GLU A 180 -7.87 4.04 -13.95
N LEU A 181 -8.95 3.30 -14.15
CA LEU A 181 -10.30 3.78 -13.88
C LEU A 181 -10.70 3.45 -12.43
N HIS A 182 -11.13 4.48 -11.71
CA HIS A 182 -11.61 4.39 -10.34
C HIS A 182 -13.08 4.79 -10.28
N GLN A 183 -13.93 3.92 -9.72
CA GLN A 183 -15.37 4.14 -9.64
C GLN A 183 -15.86 3.88 -8.22
N VAL A 184 -16.74 4.76 -7.73
CA VAL A 184 -17.31 4.65 -6.37
C VAL A 184 -18.83 4.74 -6.43
N TRP A 185 -19.52 3.80 -5.78
CA TRP A 185 -20.98 3.82 -5.58
C TRP A 185 -21.31 3.99 -4.11
N VAL A 186 -22.39 4.70 -3.81
CA VAL A 186 -22.91 4.84 -2.46
C VAL A 186 -23.93 3.73 -2.20
N ALA A 187 -23.73 2.97 -1.13
CA ALA A 187 -24.58 1.86 -0.72
C ALA A 187 -25.09 2.09 0.70
N ASP A 188 -26.27 2.70 0.83
CA ASP A 188 -26.90 3.11 2.08
C ASP A 188 -28.17 2.30 2.42
N ASN A 189 -28.59 1.37 1.54
CA ASN A 189 -29.72 0.50 1.77
C ASN A 189 -29.50 -0.37 3.03
N PRO A 190 -30.39 -0.33 4.04
CA PRO A 190 -30.19 -1.04 5.32
C PRO A 190 -30.03 -2.56 5.18
N GLU A 191 -30.73 -3.18 4.23
CA GLU A 191 -30.64 -4.62 3.98
C GLU A 191 -29.26 -4.98 3.39
N PHE A 192 -28.78 -4.18 2.43
CA PHE A 192 -27.42 -4.33 1.87
C PHE A 192 -26.37 -4.19 2.96
N VAL A 193 -26.47 -3.12 3.78
CA VAL A 193 -25.56 -2.84 4.89
C VAL A 193 -25.49 -4.04 5.85
N ALA A 194 -26.64 -4.53 6.31
CA ALA A 194 -26.71 -5.66 7.24
C ALA A 194 -26.13 -6.95 6.64
N LYS A 195 -26.41 -7.23 5.36
CA LYS A 195 -25.85 -8.41 4.67
C LYS A 195 -24.34 -8.33 4.56
N LEU A 196 -23.78 -7.18 4.14
CA LEU A 196 -22.34 -7.01 3.98
C LEU A 196 -21.61 -7.10 5.33
N GLN A 197 -22.17 -6.48 6.38
CA GLN A 197 -21.64 -6.61 7.75
C GLN A 197 -21.60 -8.08 8.20
N LYS A 198 -22.68 -8.83 7.96
CA LYS A 198 -22.74 -10.25 8.32
C LYS A 198 -21.71 -11.11 7.59
N LEU A 199 -21.45 -10.84 6.32
CA LEU A 199 -20.46 -11.57 5.52
C LEU A 199 -19.03 -11.33 6.01
N VAL A 200 -18.70 -10.10 6.40
CA VAL A 200 -17.33 -9.73 6.80
C VAL A 200 -17.06 -9.96 8.30
N ALA A 201 -18.07 -9.95 9.14
CA ALA A 201 -17.92 -10.10 10.60
C ALA A 201 -17.06 -11.31 11.04
N PRO A 202 -17.16 -12.51 10.45
CA PRO A 202 -16.34 -13.66 10.85
C PRO A 202 -14.88 -13.61 10.36
N CYS A 203 -14.53 -12.66 9.49
CA CYS A 203 -13.22 -12.60 8.84
C CYS A 203 -12.17 -11.92 9.72
N ASP A 204 -10.93 -12.39 9.66
CA ASP A 204 -9.77 -11.56 9.99
C ASP A 204 -9.49 -10.60 8.85
N LEU A 205 -9.00 -9.42 9.18
CA LEU A 205 -8.63 -8.37 8.25
C LEU A 205 -7.10 -8.28 8.15
N PHE A 206 -6.57 -8.36 6.95
CA PHE A 206 -5.12 -8.33 6.70
C PHE A 206 -4.74 -7.01 6.05
N ILE A 207 -3.77 -6.28 6.61
CA ILE A 207 -3.30 -5.03 6.04
C ILE A 207 -2.50 -5.34 4.77
N ALA A 208 -2.99 -4.92 3.61
CA ALA A 208 -2.26 -5.00 2.35
C ALA A 208 -1.32 -3.79 2.15
N ASP A 209 -1.78 -2.60 2.52
CA ASP A 209 -1.01 -1.36 2.45
C ASP A 209 -1.51 -0.35 3.49
N GLY A 210 -0.60 0.47 4.02
CA GLY A 210 -0.94 1.49 5.03
C GLY A 210 -0.68 1.08 6.47
N HIS A 211 0.28 0.18 6.73
CA HIS A 211 0.69 -0.23 8.07
C HIS A 211 1.00 0.97 8.99
N HIS A 212 1.73 1.98 8.49
CA HIS A 212 2.01 3.22 9.23
C HIS A 212 0.72 3.96 9.60
N ARG A 213 -0.25 4.05 8.68
CA ARG A 213 -1.56 4.71 8.91
C ARG A 213 -2.38 3.98 9.96
N TYR A 214 -2.34 2.64 9.97
CA TYR A 214 -3.00 1.82 10.98
C TYR A 214 -2.41 2.04 12.38
N GLU A 215 -1.09 1.89 12.54
CA GLU A 215 -0.44 2.11 13.83
C GLU A 215 -0.59 3.56 14.32
N THR A 216 -0.58 4.53 13.39
CA THR A 216 -0.89 5.94 13.71
C THR A 216 -2.30 6.10 14.29
N ALA A 217 -3.30 5.44 13.70
CA ALA A 217 -4.67 5.49 14.21
C ALA A 217 -4.79 4.85 15.60
N CYS A 218 -4.11 3.72 15.84
CA CYS A 218 -4.05 3.10 17.16
C CYS A 218 -3.36 4.01 18.20
N ASN A 219 -2.30 4.72 17.83
CA ASN A 219 -1.63 5.69 18.69
C ASN A 219 -2.56 6.87 19.01
N TYR A 220 -3.25 7.41 18.00
CA TYR A 220 -4.20 8.50 18.21
C TYR A 220 -5.38 8.09 19.11
N LYS A 221 -5.92 6.87 18.93
CA LYS A 221 -6.94 6.29 19.81
C LYS A 221 -6.47 6.28 21.28
N ARG A 222 -5.24 5.81 21.54
CA ARG A 222 -4.67 5.78 22.91
C ARG A 222 -4.55 7.18 23.50
N GLU A 223 -4.00 8.13 22.76
CA GLU A 223 -3.90 9.52 23.21
C GLU A 223 -5.25 10.17 23.49
N ALA A 224 -6.24 9.92 22.65
CA ALA A 224 -7.59 10.46 22.84
C ALA A 224 -8.25 9.92 24.11
N LEU A 225 -8.08 8.61 24.38
CA LEU A 225 -8.57 7.98 25.60
C LEU A 225 -7.86 8.53 26.86
N GLU A 226 -6.54 8.70 26.81
CA GLU A 226 -5.75 9.29 27.90
C GLU A 226 -6.18 10.74 28.22
N LYS A 227 -6.64 11.49 27.21
CA LYS A 227 -7.21 12.84 27.37
C LYS A 227 -8.66 12.84 27.82
N GLY A 228 -9.28 11.68 28.00
CA GLY A 228 -10.68 11.55 28.38
C GLY A 228 -11.68 11.83 27.25
N TRP A 229 -11.22 11.90 26.00
CA TRP A 229 -12.11 12.10 24.85
C TRP A 229 -13.00 10.89 24.62
N LYS A 230 -14.15 11.12 24.00
CA LYS A 230 -15.12 10.05 23.72
C LYS A 230 -15.51 10.03 22.24
N PRO A 231 -15.53 8.85 21.59
CA PRO A 231 -16.14 8.73 20.27
C PRO A 231 -17.65 8.92 20.40
N THR A 232 -18.27 9.65 19.48
CA THR A 232 -19.71 9.93 19.52
C THR A 232 -20.51 9.15 18.47
N SER A 233 -19.81 8.42 17.58
CA SER A 233 -20.40 7.53 16.58
C SER A 233 -19.43 6.44 16.16
N LYS A 234 -19.84 5.57 15.21
CA LYS A 234 -19.01 4.54 14.58
C LYS A 234 -18.00 5.09 13.54
N GLN A 235 -17.79 6.41 13.52
CA GLN A 235 -16.70 7.09 12.81
C GLN A 235 -15.87 7.96 13.78
N GLY A 236 -15.80 7.56 15.06
CA GLY A 236 -14.94 8.19 16.06
C GLY A 236 -13.47 7.78 15.92
N PHE A 237 -12.64 8.27 16.83
CA PHE A 237 -11.20 7.98 16.84
C PHE A 237 -10.85 6.52 17.18
N ASP A 238 -11.80 5.73 17.63
CA ASP A 238 -11.71 4.29 17.87
C ASP A 238 -11.99 3.45 16.62
N HIS A 239 -12.26 4.11 15.50
CA HIS A 239 -12.46 3.53 14.17
C HIS A 239 -11.52 4.17 13.14
N ARG A 240 -11.33 3.48 12.01
CA ARG A 240 -10.53 3.98 10.88
C ARG A 240 -11.21 3.68 9.56
N MET A 241 -11.18 4.64 8.64
CA MET A 241 -11.62 4.44 7.26
C MET A 241 -10.67 3.48 6.55
N MET A 242 -11.19 2.37 6.05
CA MET A 242 -10.43 1.33 5.36
C MET A 242 -11.13 0.92 4.06
N GLY A 243 -10.34 0.57 3.04
CA GLY A 243 -10.82 -0.07 1.82
C GLY A 243 -10.62 -1.58 1.94
N LEU A 244 -11.71 -2.34 1.91
CA LEU A 244 -11.74 -3.79 2.09
C LEU A 244 -11.94 -4.50 0.75
N PHE A 245 -11.07 -5.47 0.44
CA PHE A 245 -11.08 -6.21 -0.81
C PHE A 245 -10.97 -7.72 -0.53
N PRO A 246 -11.73 -8.59 -1.24
CA PRO A 246 -11.58 -10.02 -1.10
C PRO A 246 -10.20 -10.50 -1.54
N MET A 247 -9.61 -11.46 -0.80
CA MET A 247 -8.32 -12.06 -1.16
C MET A 247 -8.40 -12.86 -2.46
N GLU A 248 -9.57 -13.39 -2.74
CA GLU A 248 -9.86 -14.23 -3.90
C GLU A 248 -10.22 -13.42 -5.15
N ASP A 249 -10.24 -12.06 -5.06
CA ASP A 249 -10.51 -11.19 -6.21
C ASP A 249 -9.39 -11.33 -7.28
N PRO A 250 -9.74 -11.67 -8.53
CA PRO A 250 -8.74 -11.85 -9.59
C PRO A 250 -8.01 -10.56 -9.98
N GLY A 251 -8.53 -9.40 -9.58
CA GLY A 251 -7.89 -8.09 -9.70
C GLY A 251 -6.92 -7.77 -8.57
N LEU A 252 -6.66 -8.69 -7.65
CA LEU A 252 -5.66 -8.49 -6.60
C LEU A 252 -4.28 -8.86 -7.13
N VAL A 253 -3.55 -7.85 -7.61
CA VAL A 253 -2.21 -7.99 -8.20
C VAL A 253 -1.16 -7.46 -7.24
N ILE A 254 -0.11 -8.25 -7.00
CA ILE A 254 1.09 -7.85 -6.28
C ILE A 254 2.22 -7.71 -7.29
N LEU A 255 2.86 -6.56 -7.34
CA LEU A 255 4.03 -6.33 -8.17
C LEU A 255 5.31 -6.74 -7.46
N PRO A 256 6.29 -7.32 -8.17
CA PRO A 256 7.59 -7.52 -7.60
C PRO A 256 8.26 -6.15 -7.37
N THR A 257 9.05 -6.08 -6.32
CA THR A 257 9.92 -4.94 -6.07
C THR A 257 11.37 -5.42 -6.18
N HIS A 258 12.11 -4.96 -7.18
CA HIS A 258 13.51 -5.33 -7.38
C HIS A 258 14.43 -4.45 -6.53
N ARG A 259 15.60 -4.97 -6.16
CA ARG A 259 16.57 -4.28 -5.33
C ARG A 259 17.79 -3.92 -6.13
N MET A 260 18.18 -2.65 -6.07
CA MET A 260 19.44 -2.13 -6.61
C MET A 260 20.38 -1.82 -5.43
N ILE A 261 21.57 -2.40 -5.44
CA ILE A 261 22.52 -2.37 -4.33
C ILE A 261 23.63 -1.37 -4.64
N GLN A 262 23.94 -0.53 -3.65
CA GLN A 262 24.98 0.50 -3.74
C GLN A 262 25.74 0.64 -2.40
N ASN A 263 26.85 1.37 -2.42
CA ASN A 263 27.65 1.73 -1.24
C ASN A 263 28.20 0.55 -0.41
N VAL A 264 28.26 -0.65 -0.98
CA VAL A 264 28.87 -1.81 -0.32
C VAL A 264 30.38 -1.67 -0.41
N ALA A 265 31.07 -1.61 0.73
CA ALA A 265 32.52 -1.50 0.80
C ALA A 265 33.20 -2.76 0.22
N ASN A 266 34.22 -2.57 -0.62
CA ASN A 266 34.98 -3.67 -1.22
C ASN A 266 34.12 -4.70 -1.95
N PHE A 267 33.01 -4.27 -2.56
CA PHE A 267 32.10 -5.15 -3.31
C PHE A 267 32.85 -5.98 -4.37
N SER A 268 32.59 -7.28 -4.37
CA SER A 268 33.18 -8.23 -5.32
C SER A 268 32.16 -9.29 -5.73
N ALA A 269 31.65 -9.21 -6.95
CA ALA A 269 30.68 -10.17 -7.43
C ALA A 269 31.20 -11.64 -7.45
N PRO A 270 32.48 -11.94 -7.81
CA PRO A 270 32.99 -13.31 -7.71
C PRO A 270 33.00 -13.85 -6.26
N LYS A 271 33.34 -13.01 -5.27
CA LYS A 271 33.29 -13.43 -3.86
C LYS A 271 31.86 -13.65 -3.40
N LEU A 272 30.95 -12.76 -3.76
CA LEU A 272 29.52 -12.89 -3.46
C LEU A 272 28.96 -14.20 -4.04
N LEU A 273 29.20 -14.49 -5.33
CA LEU A 273 28.73 -15.71 -5.96
C LEU A 273 29.29 -16.98 -5.31
N ALA A 274 30.59 -16.96 -4.92
CA ALA A 274 31.21 -18.07 -4.22
C ALA A 274 30.56 -18.33 -2.83
N ALA A 275 30.23 -17.26 -2.10
CA ALA A 275 29.54 -17.35 -0.81
C ALA A 275 28.09 -17.84 -0.97
N LEU A 276 27.36 -17.33 -1.96
CA LEU A 276 25.98 -17.73 -2.24
C LEU A 276 25.84 -19.20 -2.67
N ALA A 277 26.89 -19.83 -3.22
CA ALA A 277 26.85 -21.23 -3.66
C ALA A 277 26.54 -22.23 -2.52
N ALA A 278 26.67 -21.83 -1.26
CA ALA A 278 26.29 -22.67 -0.11
C ALA A 278 24.76 -22.77 0.05
N ASN A 279 24.02 -21.72 -0.29
CA ASN A 279 22.58 -21.58 -0.06
C ASN A 279 21.75 -21.55 -1.35
N PHE A 280 22.40 -21.45 -2.52
CA PHE A 280 21.73 -21.32 -3.81
C PHE A 280 22.33 -22.23 -4.87
N THR A 281 21.48 -22.76 -5.72
CA THR A 281 21.90 -23.28 -7.03
C THR A 281 22.04 -22.11 -7.98
N ILE A 282 23.25 -21.88 -8.52
CA ILE A 282 23.60 -20.72 -9.33
C ILE A 282 23.79 -21.14 -10.79
N THR A 283 23.01 -20.58 -11.70
CA THR A 283 23.12 -20.81 -13.15
C THR A 283 23.59 -19.54 -13.84
N PRO A 284 24.80 -19.51 -14.42
CA PRO A 284 25.27 -18.39 -15.23
C PRO A 284 24.53 -18.33 -16.57
N LEU A 285 24.17 -17.14 -17.03
CA LEU A 285 23.42 -16.89 -18.25
C LEU A 285 24.10 -15.79 -19.07
N SER A 286 24.05 -15.90 -20.38
CA SER A 286 24.75 -14.98 -21.30
C SER A 286 23.93 -13.76 -21.71
N SER A 287 22.63 -13.70 -21.36
CA SER A 287 21.76 -12.58 -21.72
C SER A 287 20.68 -12.31 -20.69
N LYS A 288 20.18 -11.07 -20.67
CA LYS A 288 19.03 -10.69 -19.86
C LYS A 288 17.76 -11.44 -20.26
N ASP A 289 17.58 -11.71 -21.54
CA ASP A 289 16.40 -12.41 -22.04
C ASP A 289 16.37 -13.86 -21.55
N ALA A 290 17.54 -14.52 -21.49
CA ALA A 290 17.67 -15.82 -20.87
C ALA A 290 17.36 -15.77 -19.38
N LEU A 291 17.80 -14.73 -18.66
CA LEU A 291 17.46 -14.53 -17.25
C LEU A 291 15.94 -14.37 -17.05
N TYR A 292 15.32 -13.52 -17.86
CA TYR A 292 13.88 -13.29 -17.76
C TYR A 292 13.08 -14.55 -18.08
N ALA A 293 13.50 -15.33 -19.08
CA ALA A 293 12.87 -16.60 -19.42
C ALA A 293 12.93 -17.60 -18.25
N HIS A 294 14.09 -17.71 -17.56
CA HIS A 294 14.20 -18.57 -16.37
C HIS A 294 13.31 -18.09 -15.21
N MET A 295 13.28 -16.78 -14.94
CA MET A 295 12.42 -16.20 -13.92
C MET A 295 10.93 -16.41 -14.22
N ASP A 296 10.53 -16.27 -15.49
CA ASP A 296 9.13 -16.41 -15.91
C ASP A 296 8.66 -17.89 -15.93
N MET A 297 9.59 -18.83 -16.08
CA MET A 297 9.30 -20.29 -16.02
C MET A 297 9.13 -20.79 -14.58
N GLU A 298 9.94 -20.33 -13.66
CA GLU A 298 9.91 -20.68 -12.25
C GLU A 298 8.97 -19.72 -11.49
N LYS A 299 7.72 -20.12 -11.33
CA LYS A 299 6.67 -19.26 -10.71
C LYS A 299 6.73 -19.22 -9.16
N THR A 300 7.87 -19.53 -8.59
CA THR A 300 8.11 -19.39 -7.15
C THR A 300 8.79 -18.06 -6.85
N ASP A 301 8.63 -17.55 -5.65
CA ASP A 301 9.34 -16.37 -5.17
C ASP A 301 10.75 -16.69 -4.63
N GLN A 302 11.12 -17.99 -4.51
CA GLN A 302 12.44 -18.47 -4.04
C GLN A 302 13.53 -18.44 -5.11
N VAL A 303 13.29 -17.76 -6.24
CA VAL A 303 14.25 -17.56 -7.30
C VAL A 303 14.59 -16.10 -7.50
N PHE A 304 15.82 -15.83 -7.89
CA PHE A 304 16.32 -14.47 -8.08
C PHE A 304 17.11 -14.37 -9.35
N GLY A 305 16.92 -13.26 -10.07
CA GLY A 305 17.83 -12.82 -11.10
C GLY A 305 18.89 -11.90 -10.49
N MET A 306 20.14 -12.05 -10.86
CA MET A 306 21.22 -11.17 -10.43
C MET A 306 22.04 -10.67 -11.62
N LYS A 307 22.37 -9.36 -11.61
CA LYS A 307 23.46 -8.74 -12.36
C LYS A 307 24.31 -7.93 -11.40
N ALA A 308 25.64 -7.93 -11.63
CA ALA A 308 26.57 -7.16 -10.80
C ALA A 308 27.75 -6.64 -11.61
N ILE A 309 28.39 -5.56 -11.12
CA ILE A 309 29.67 -5.09 -11.70
C ILE A 309 30.74 -6.17 -11.57
N GLY A 310 31.68 -6.20 -12.52
CA GLY A 310 32.78 -7.17 -12.48
C GLY A 310 32.45 -8.59 -13.01
N THR A 311 31.19 -8.81 -13.47
CA THR A 311 30.76 -10.09 -14.05
C THR A 311 30.76 -10.09 -15.58
N LYS A 312 31.36 -9.09 -16.22
CA LYS A 312 31.27 -8.84 -17.68
C LYS A 312 29.78 -8.75 -18.10
N ASP A 313 29.39 -9.53 -19.10
CA ASP A 313 28.03 -9.57 -19.63
C ASP A 313 27.19 -10.71 -19.03
N ASN A 314 27.68 -11.36 -17.98
CA ASN A 314 26.99 -12.49 -17.39
C ASN A 314 25.85 -12.01 -16.47
N PHE A 315 24.77 -12.76 -16.52
CA PHE A 315 23.63 -12.72 -15.61
C PHE A 315 23.60 -14.03 -14.83
N TYR A 316 22.98 -14.03 -13.66
CA TYR A 316 22.91 -15.24 -12.84
C TYR A 316 21.46 -15.46 -12.42
N PHE A 317 21.01 -16.70 -12.61
CA PHE A 317 19.78 -17.18 -12.03
C PHE A 317 20.13 -17.92 -10.74
N LEU A 318 19.54 -17.51 -9.63
CA LEU A 318 19.77 -18.07 -8.29
C LEU A 318 18.48 -18.76 -7.85
N LYS A 319 18.56 -20.04 -7.49
CA LYS A 319 17.45 -20.78 -6.89
C LYS A 319 17.82 -21.16 -5.47
N SER A 320 17.01 -20.72 -4.50
CA SER A 320 17.27 -20.99 -3.08
C SER A 320 17.12 -22.48 -2.73
N ASN A 321 18.00 -22.94 -1.86
CA ASN A 321 17.91 -24.27 -1.24
C ASN A 321 17.30 -24.20 0.19
N GLU A 322 16.78 -23.03 0.60
CA GLU A 322 16.19 -22.82 1.91
C GLU A 322 14.92 -23.64 2.11
N HIS A 323 14.78 -24.18 3.33
CA HIS A 323 13.61 -24.90 3.80
C HIS A 323 13.25 -24.42 5.21
N GLY A 324 11.96 -24.31 5.52
CA GLY A 324 11.54 -23.87 6.86
C GLY A 324 10.09 -23.45 6.95
N GLY A 325 9.75 -22.63 7.95
CA GLY A 325 8.41 -22.08 8.13
C GLY A 325 8.04 -21.00 7.10
N PRO A 326 6.77 -20.56 7.08
CA PRO A 326 6.22 -19.72 6.01
C PRO A 326 7.03 -18.46 5.70
N ASN A 327 7.41 -17.70 6.72
CA ASN A 327 8.18 -16.47 6.53
C ASN A 327 9.63 -16.75 6.09
N ARG A 328 10.23 -17.83 6.60
CA ARG A 328 11.62 -18.17 6.29
C ARG A 328 11.84 -18.58 4.83
N THR A 329 10.82 -19.14 4.20
CA THR A 329 10.87 -19.60 2.80
C THR A 329 10.43 -18.54 1.79
N LEU A 330 9.99 -17.37 2.25
CA LEU A 330 9.67 -16.27 1.34
C LEU A 330 10.91 -15.73 0.64
N GLY A 331 10.83 -15.53 -0.67
CA GLY A 331 11.93 -15.00 -1.46
C GLY A 331 12.45 -13.66 -0.94
N VAL A 332 11.58 -12.76 -0.52
CA VAL A 332 12.00 -11.47 0.05
C VAL A 332 12.76 -11.64 1.36
N THR A 333 12.36 -12.57 2.22
CA THR A 333 13.05 -12.88 3.49
C THR A 333 14.41 -13.52 3.22
N ILE A 334 14.46 -14.48 2.30
CA ILE A 334 15.72 -15.12 1.86
C ILE A 334 16.68 -14.07 1.31
N LEU A 335 16.22 -13.19 0.44
CA LEU A 335 17.06 -12.11 -0.08
C LEU A 335 17.61 -11.24 1.06
N HIS A 336 16.76 -10.80 1.98
CA HIS A 336 17.17 -9.91 3.06
C HIS A 336 18.14 -10.60 4.03
N SER A 337 17.81 -11.78 4.56
CA SER A 337 18.62 -12.46 5.56
C SER A 337 19.90 -13.07 4.97
N THR A 338 19.79 -13.81 3.87
CA THR A 338 20.91 -14.58 3.33
C THR A 338 21.81 -13.72 2.46
N ILE A 339 21.24 -12.86 1.59
CA ILE A 339 22.06 -12.09 0.65
C ILE A 339 22.44 -10.72 1.22
N LEU A 340 21.46 -9.91 1.65
CA LEU A 340 21.75 -8.54 2.06
C LEU A 340 22.47 -8.48 3.41
N GLU A 341 21.97 -9.17 4.42
CA GLU A 341 22.51 -9.11 5.78
C GLU A 341 23.79 -9.94 5.92
N ASN A 342 23.73 -11.26 5.60
CA ASN A 342 24.86 -12.15 5.84
C ASN A 342 26.03 -11.90 4.89
N GLU A 343 25.75 -11.73 3.57
CA GLU A 343 26.82 -11.67 2.56
C GLU A 343 27.26 -10.24 2.21
N LEU A 344 26.32 -9.27 2.25
CA LEU A 344 26.61 -7.87 1.90
C LEU A 344 26.73 -6.95 3.12
N GLY A 345 26.44 -7.44 4.33
CA GLY A 345 26.52 -6.64 5.57
C GLY A 345 25.46 -5.53 5.66
N ILE A 346 24.37 -5.65 4.88
CA ILE A 346 23.28 -4.67 4.84
C ILE A 346 22.21 -5.11 5.83
N ASP A 347 22.37 -4.75 7.09
CA ASP A 347 21.45 -5.08 8.17
C ASP A 347 20.15 -4.25 8.15
N ALA A 348 19.22 -4.55 9.04
CA ALA A 348 17.95 -3.84 9.15
C ALA A 348 18.11 -2.33 9.42
N LYS A 349 19.16 -1.92 10.15
CA LYS A 349 19.45 -0.51 10.44
C LYS A 349 19.89 0.22 9.18
N THR A 350 20.78 -0.40 8.41
CA THR A 350 21.28 0.11 7.13
C THR A 350 20.15 0.20 6.09
N LEU A 351 19.27 -0.81 6.03
CA LEU A 351 18.06 -0.77 5.20
C LEU A 351 17.15 0.41 5.57
N THR A 352 16.92 0.60 6.87
CA THR A 352 16.10 1.72 7.38
C THR A 352 16.69 3.08 7.03
N ALA A 353 18.02 3.21 7.02
CA ALA A 353 18.71 4.43 6.63
C ALA A 353 18.59 4.76 5.12
N GLY A 354 18.17 3.77 4.28
CA GLY A 354 17.92 3.98 2.85
C GLY A 354 19.16 4.29 2.01
N THR A 355 20.37 3.94 2.50
CA THR A 355 21.64 4.34 1.86
C THR A 355 22.24 3.28 0.95
N HIS A 356 21.82 2.02 1.06
CA HIS A 356 22.45 0.88 0.38
C HIS A 356 21.53 0.14 -0.58
N VAL A 357 20.22 0.33 -0.49
CA VAL A 357 19.24 -0.37 -1.32
C VAL A 357 18.23 0.61 -1.87
N ASP A 358 18.13 0.69 -3.19
CA ASP A 358 17.05 1.35 -3.91
C ASP A 358 16.06 0.31 -4.46
N TYR A 359 14.81 0.73 -4.66
CA TYR A 359 13.69 -0.14 -5.00
C TYR A 359 13.02 0.30 -6.30
N VAL A 360 12.88 -0.62 -7.26
CA VAL A 360 12.21 -0.35 -8.54
C VAL A 360 11.25 -1.48 -8.91
N ARG A 361 10.21 -1.16 -9.70
CA ARG A 361 9.22 -2.13 -10.19
C ARG A 361 9.63 -2.79 -11.52
N ALA A 362 10.33 -2.04 -12.38
CA ALA A 362 10.70 -2.51 -13.69
C ALA A 362 12.01 -3.29 -13.65
N ARG A 363 11.97 -4.59 -13.97
CA ARG A 363 13.16 -5.46 -14.02
C ARG A 363 14.23 -4.93 -14.97
N GLN A 364 13.81 -4.31 -16.07
CA GLN A 364 14.72 -3.71 -17.04
C GLN A 364 15.49 -2.53 -16.43
N GLU A 365 14.81 -1.66 -15.68
CA GLU A 365 15.42 -0.52 -15.00
C GLU A 365 16.47 -0.97 -13.99
N ALA A 366 16.15 -1.99 -13.17
CA ALA A 366 17.09 -2.55 -12.21
C ALA A 366 18.37 -3.08 -12.88
N ILE A 367 18.23 -3.82 -13.98
CA ILE A 367 19.36 -4.39 -14.74
C ILE A 367 20.19 -3.29 -15.39
N ASP A 368 19.55 -2.28 -16.00
CA ASP A 368 20.22 -1.19 -16.72
C ASP A 368 20.91 -0.19 -15.80
N ALA A 369 20.54 -0.16 -14.52
CA ALA A 369 21.16 0.68 -13.50
C ALA A 369 22.54 0.15 -13.05
N VAL A 370 22.82 -1.15 -13.19
CA VAL A 370 24.09 -1.74 -12.74
C VAL A 370 25.29 -1.12 -13.47
N GLY A 371 26.23 -0.59 -12.70
CA GLY A 371 27.40 0.13 -13.18
C GLY A 371 27.17 1.63 -13.43
N LYS A 372 25.96 2.14 -13.14
CA LYS A 372 25.62 3.57 -13.22
C LYS A 372 25.28 4.11 -11.83
N ASN A 373 25.55 5.38 -11.59
CA ASN A 373 25.19 6.11 -10.36
C ASN A 373 25.53 5.37 -9.05
N GLY A 374 26.62 4.58 -9.04
CA GLY A 374 27.05 3.84 -7.85
C GLY A 374 26.35 2.49 -7.63
N ILE A 375 25.43 2.08 -8.48
CA ILE A 375 24.75 0.77 -8.38
C ILE A 375 25.74 -0.36 -8.72
N GLN A 376 25.98 -1.23 -7.75
CA GLN A 376 26.94 -2.33 -7.81
C GLN A 376 26.31 -3.65 -8.23
N ALA A 377 25.08 -3.90 -7.81
CA ALA A 377 24.31 -5.09 -8.18
C ALA A 377 22.83 -4.81 -8.25
N ALA A 378 22.10 -5.64 -8.99
CA ALA A 378 20.65 -5.69 -9.00
C ALA A 378 20.16 -7.11 -8.76
N PHE A 379 19.13 -7.24 -7.91
CA PHE A 379 18.40 -8.49 -7.68
C PHE A 379 16.98 -8.34 -8.19
N ILE A 380 16.62 -9.24 -9.11
CA ILE A 380 15.29 -9.36 -9.70
C ILE A 380 14.54 -10.43 -8.92
N LEU A 381 13.31 -10.13 -8.48
CA LEU A 381 12.47 -11.03 -7.72
C LEU A 381 11.18 -11.34 -8.49
N ASN A 382 10.63 -12.51 -8.22
CA ASN A 382 9.22 -12.76 -8.49
C ASN A 382 8.34 -12.14 -7.39
N PRO A 383 7.08 -11.81 -7.67
CA PRO A 383 6.20 -11.24 -6.65
C PRO A 383 5.86 -12.28 -5.56
N THR A 384 5.72 -11.83 -4.33
CA THR A 384 5.10 -12.59 -3.25
C THR A 384 3.63 -12.86 -3.59
N SER A 385 3.12 -14.04 -3.30
CA SER A 385 1.70 -14.35 -3.55
C SER A 385 0.79 -13.80 -2.44
N VAL A 386 -0.51 -13.67 -2.73
CA VAL A 386 -1.52 -13.30 -1.72
C VAL A 386 -1.61 -14.35 -0.63
N ASP A 387 -1.48 -15.64 -1.00
CA ASP A 387 -1.51 -16.76 -0.04
C ASP A 387 -0.31 -16.72 0.91
N ASP A 388 0.88 -16.32 0.45
CA ASP A 388 2.05 -16.12 1.29
C ASP A 388 1.82 -15.00 2.32
N VAL A 389 1.26 -13.87 1.87
CA VAL A 389 0.91 -12.74 2.75
C VAL A 389 -0.06 -13.21 3.83
N LYS A 390 -1.12 -13.93 3.45
CA LYS A 390 -2.11 -14.48 4.37
C LYS A 390 -1.46 -15.44 5.38
N THR A 391 -0.63 -16.34 4.91
CA THR A 391 0.00 -17.40 5.74
C THR A 391 0.92 -16.77 6.78
N VAL A 392 1.78 -15.83 6.39
CA VAL A 392 2.70 -15.14 7.31
C VAL A 392 1.94 -14.29 8.33
N ALA A 393 0.96 -13.51 7.87
CA ALA A 393 0.17 -12.66 8.76
C ALA A 393 -0.70 -13.47 9.74
N ALA A 394 -1.26 -14.61 9.29
CA ALA A 394 -2.03 -15.52 10.16
C ALA A 394 -1.15 -16.20 11.24
N ALA A 395 0.12 -16.45 10.91
CA ALA A 395 1.10 -16.95 11.88
C ALA A 395 1.56 -15.89 12.89
N GLY A 396 1.13 -14.63 12.74
CA GLY A 396 1.59 -13.51 13.57
C GLY A 396 3.04 -13.08 13.28
N GLU A 397 3.61 -13.56 12.18
CA GLU A 397 4.94 -13.21 11.72
C GLU A 397 4.94 -11.95 10.88
N ARG A 398 6.12 -11.34 10.68
CA ARG A 398 6.27 -10.12 9.89
C ARG A 398 7.33 -10.30 8.81
N MET A 399 7.00 -9.86 7.61
CA MET A 399 7.91 -9.81 6.46
C MET A 399 8.83 -8.58 6.54
N PRO A 400 9.97 -8.62 5.85
CA PRO A 400 10.80 -7.44 5.64
C PRO A 400 10.02 -6.30 4.96
N GLN A 401 10.55 -5.08 5.04
CA GLN A 401 9.98 -3.93 4.33
C GLN A 401 9.99 -4.15 2.81
N LYS A 402 8.99 -3.56 2.13
CA LYS A 402 8.85 -3.67 0.68
C LYS A 402 8.70 -5.11 0.18
N SER A 403 8.08 -5.97 0.97
CA SER A 403 7.75 -7.36 0.60
C SER A 403 6.56 -7.43 -0.35
N THR A 404 5.64 -6.48 -0.26
CA THR A 404 4.42 -6.43 -1.07
C THR A 404 4.25 -5.04 -1.71
N ASP A 405 3.81 -5.03 -2.97
CA ASP A 405 3.42 -3.81 -3.66
C ASP A 405 2.10 -4.06 -4.41
N PHE A 406 1.00 -3.98 -3.68
CA PHE A 406 -0.34 -4.14 -4.23
C PHE A 406 -0.64 -3.05 -5.25
N TYR A 407 -1.08 -3.47 -6.44
CA TYR A 407 -1.35 -2.60 -7.59
C TYR A 407 -2.78 -2.77 -8.11
N PRO A 408 -3.44 -1.68 -8.58
CA PRO A 408 -3.06 -0.27 -8.38
C PRO A 408 -3.21 0.17 -6.91
N LYS A 409 -2.65 1.34 -6.57
CA LYS A 409 -2.83 1.92 -5.23
C LYS A 409 -4.25 2.47 -5.07
N LEU A 410 -4.69 2.59 -3.82
CA LEU A 410 -5.95 3.27 -3.50
C LEU A 410 -5.70 4.78 -3.51
N LEU A 411 -6.51 5.53 -4.26
CA LEU A 411 -6.34 6.96 -4.37
C LEU A 411 -6.74 7.69 -3.09
N ALA A 412 -6.06 8.78 -2.80
CA ALA A 412 -6.47 9.78 -1.82
C ALA A 412 -7.42 10.81 -2.47
N GLY A 413 -8.40 11.30 -1.70
CA GLY A 413 -9.33 12.33 -2.13
C GLY A 413 -10.61 11.83 -2.80
N LEU A 414 -10.82 10.52 -2.95
CA LEU A 414 -12.12 9.98 -3.41
C LEU A 414 -13.18 10.14 -2.33
N VAL A 415 -12.92 9.61 -1.15
CA VAL A 415 -13.77 9.72 0.04
C VAL A 415 -12.84 9.91 1.24
N MET A 416 -13.22 10.79 2.14
CA MET A 416 -12.57 10.99 3.44
C MET A 416 -13.60 10.75 4.56
N MET A 417 -13.14 10.54 5.78
CA MET A 417 -14.02 10.31 6.94
C MET A 417 -13.62 11.25 8.08
N LYS A 418 -14.45 12.24 8.36
CA LYS A 418 -14.30 13.13 9.52
C LYS A 418 -14.54 12.36 10.80
N LEU A 419 -13.75 12.63 11.85
CA LEU A 419 -13.91 11.94 13.13
C LEU A 419 -14.99 12.60 13.99
N ASP A 420 -15.92 11.81 14.48
CA ASP A 420 -16.96 12.21 15.42
C ASP A 420 -16.47 11.96 16.86
N MET A 421 -16.19 13.01 17.60
CA MET A 421 -15.70 12.90 18.97
C MET A 421 -16.10 14.09 19.82
N GLN A 422 -16.18 13.86 21.12
CA GLN A 422 -16.28 14.87 22.16
C GLN A 422 -14.93 14.95 22.88
N LYS A 423 -14.35 16.14 22.89
CA LYS A 423 -13.11 16.47 23.61
C LYS A 423 -13.37 16.92 25.02
#